data_b17b4bcc0523cd9ee914b1f056b4c2eb
#
_entry.id   b17b4bcc0523cd9ee914b1f056b4c2eb
#
_cell.length_a   1.000
_cell.length_b   1.000
_cell.length_c   1.000
_cell.angle_alpha   90.00
_cell.angle_beta   90.00
_cell.angle_gamma   90.00
#
_symmetry.space_group_name_H-M   'P 1'
#
loop_
_entity.id
_entity.type
_entity.pdbx_description
1 polymer ?
#
loop_
_entity_poly.entity_id
_entity_poly.type
_entity_poly.pdbx_seq_one_letter_code
_entity_poly.pdbx_strand_id
1 'polypeptide(L)'
;MSYFPREFSFDAVAMQNAHGRRRFLANLAVAAGAIALAPLIERGAGIGHIIRAQVSGESEPNLSDNDILNYALTLEYLEATFYLRGDSAGTLPTGAAIAALDPDGNATPGTVAGLAGMTFPSPSTQSIPTFFRAVRDHEITHVLTLQNALGNAALSRSAFKFNFGTAYSSAANFMNTAMALEDTGVSAYLGQVGNLEALSILSTLVTIQTVEAEHAASIRVALGQAVIAGDVATDTPKTTTQVLTVANAFITQAPALPFPK
;
A
#
# COMPACT_ATOMS: atom_id res chain seq x y z
N MET A 1 -11.98 15.51 -30.50
CA MET A 1 -13.36 15.63 -29.98
C MET A 1 -13.36 15.02 -28.58
N SER A 2 -13.45 15.88 -27.56
CA SER A 2 -13.36 15.50 -26.14
C SER A 2 -14.73 14.99 -25.68
N TYR A 3 -14.78 13.73 -25.32
CA TYR A 3 -15.91 13.14 -24.61
C TYR A 3 -15.59 13.11 -23.10
N PHE A 4 -15.78 14.23 -22.42
CA PHE A 4 -16.00 14.23 -20.97
C PHE A 4 -17.45 14.64 -20.73
N PRO A 5 -18.27 13.82 -20.08
CA PRO A 5 -19.60 14.25 -19.66
C PRO A 5 -19.41 15.39 -18.66
N ARG A 6 -19.96 16.55 -18.96
CA ARG A 6 -20.13 17.64 -18.00
C ARG A 6 -21.13 17.14 -16.96
N GLU A 7 -20.78 17.28 -15.70
CA GLU A 7 -21.54 17.05 -14.46
C GLU A 7 -20.98 15.95 -13.55
N PHE A 8 -19.71 16.10 -13.17
CA PHE A 8 -19.27 15.60 -11.86
C PHE A 8 -19.15 16.81 -10.94
N SER A 9 -20.24 17.18 -10.27
CA SER A 9 -20.15 18.11 -9.15
C SER A 9 -19.81 17.31 -7.90
N PHE A 10 -18.63 17.54 -7.36
CA PHE A 10 -18.19 17.01 -6.09
C PHE A 10 -18.97 17.73 -4.97
N ASP A 11 -20.02 17.15 -4.47
CA ASP A 11 -20.72 17.68 -3.29
C ASP A 11 -20.08 17.10 -2.02
N ALA A 12 -19.08 17.81 -1.50
CA ALA A 12 -18.37 17.45 -0.29
C ALA A 12 -19.30 17.34 0.94
N VAL A 13 -20.44 18.03 0.94
CA VAL A 13 -21.43 17.97 2.01
C VAL A 13 -22.22 16.67 1.99
N ALA A 14 -22.47 16.11 0.78
CA ALA A 14 -23.14 14.83 0.63
C ALA A 14 -22.32 13.66 1.17
N MET A 15 -21.00 13.79 1.26
CA MET A 15 -20.07 12.78 1.78
C MET A 15 -20.06 12.65 3.31
N GLN A 16 -20.65 13.61 4.02
CA GLN A 16 -20.66 13.62 5.50
C GLN A 16 -21.67 12.65 6.13
N ASN A 17 -22.56 12.04 5.37
CA ASN A 17 -23.52 11.08 5.88
C ASN A 17 -23.49 9.75 5.10
N ALA A 18 -23.90 8.65 5.77
CA ALA A 18 -23.89 7.31 5.20
C ALA A 18 -24.67 7.18 3.88
N HIS A 19 -25.71 8.03 3.69
CA HIS A 19 -26.56 7.98 2.51
C HIS A 19 -25.90 8.64 1.28
N GLY A 20 -25.20 9.76 1.49
CA GLY A 20 -24.43 10.43 0.43
C GLY A 20 -23.27 9.58 -0.08
N ARG A 21 -22.61 8.86 0.83
CA ARG A 21 -21.52 7.94 0.50
C ARG A 21 -21.99 6.75 -0.33
N ARG A 22 -23.11 6.14 0.02
CA ARG A 22 -23.72 5.04 -0.76
C ARG A 22 -24.06 5.48 -2.17
N ARG A 23 -24.58 6.69 -2.34
CA ARG A 23 -24.85 7.29 -3.67
C ARG A 23 -23.58 7.55 -4.47
N PHE A 24 -22.54 8.11 -3.84
CA PHE A 24 -21.26 8.37 -4.49
C PHE A 24 -20.62 7.08 -4.99
N LEU A 25 -20.50 6.06 -4.13
CA LEU A 25 -19.92 4.78 -4.51
C LEU A 25 -20.77 4.03 -5.54
N ALA A 26 -22.11 4.13 -5.48
CA ALA A 26 -22.97 3.59 -6.49
C ALA A 26 -22.76 4.26 -7.85
N ASN A 27 -22.62 5.59 -7.88
CA ASN A 27 -22.35 6.33 -9.10
C ASN A 27 -20.95 6.02 -9.66
N LEU A 28 -19.96 5.83 -8.79
CA LEU A 28 -18.61 5.44 -9.18
C LEU A 28 -18.60 4.02 -9.79
N ALA A 29 -19.34 3.08 -9.18
CA ALA A 29 -19.49 1.72 -9.70
C ALA A 29 -20.17 1.69 -11.08
N VAL A 30 -21.16 2.54 -11.29
CA VAL A 30 -21.85 2.70 -12.59
C VAL A 30 -20.90 3.33 -13.63
N ALA A 31 -20.12 4.33 -13.25
CA ALA A 31 -19.14 4.96 -14.14
C ALA A 31 -18.01 3.98 -14.55
N ALA A 32 -17.67 3.02 -13.70
CA ALA A 32 -16.69 1.96 -13.99
C ALA A 32 -17.25 0.79 -14.86
N GLY A 33 -18.45 0.91 -15.40
CA GLY A 33 -19.03 -0.10 -16.29
C GLY A 33 -19.58 -1.34 -15.59
N ALA A 34 -19.78 -1.29 -14.28
CA ALA A 34 -20.28 -2.42 -13.47
C ALA A 34 -21.82 -2.56 -13.55
N ILE A 35 -22.35 -2.78 -14.75
CA ILE A 35 -23.80 -3.01 -15.00
C ILE A 35 -24.31 -4.25 -14.24
N ALA A 36 -23.44 -5.15 -13.83
CA ALA A 36 -23.79 -6.35 -13.07
C ALA A 36 -24.14 -6.11 -11.59
N LEU A 37 -23.92 -4.89 -11.05
CA LEU A 37 -24.14 -4.57 -9.64
C LEU A 37 -25.53 -4.06 -9.28
N ALA A 38 -26.32 -3.62 -10.27
CA ALA A 38 -27.66 -3.07 -10.04
C ALA A 38 -28.58 -4.02 -9.23
N PRO A 39 -28.66 -5.33 -9.52
CA PRO A 39 -29.52 -6.25 -8.78
C PRO A 39 -29.08 -6.51 -7.33
N LEU A 40 -27.78 -6.31 -7.01
CA LEU A 40 -27.22 -6.49 -5.67
C LEU A 40 -27.47 -5.27 -4.79
N ILE A 41 -27.46 -4.06 -5.37
CA ILE A 41 -27.78 -2.82 -4.68
C ILE A 41 -29.27 -2.80 -4.29
N GLU A 42 -30.18 -3.27 -5.16
CA GLU A 42 -31.61 -3.34 -4.89
C GLU A 42 -31.96 -4.32 -3.75
N ARG A 43 -31.12 -5.33 -3.49
CA ARG A 43 -31.31 -6.29 -2.39
C ARG A 43 -30.78 -5.81 -1.04
N GLY A 44 -30.36 -4.55 -0.91
CA GLY A 44 -29.88 -3.98 0.35
C GLY A 44 -28.50 -4.47 0.78
N ALA A 45 -27.79 -5.19 -0.06
CA ALA A 45 -26.39 -5.50 0.19
C ALA A 45 -25.59 -4.18 0.23
N GLY A 46 -24.88 -3.93 1.32
CA GLY A 46 -24.03 -2.75 1.44
C GLY A 46 -22.93 -2.77 0.38
N ILE A 47 -22.49 -1.59 -0.06
CA ILE A 47 -21.44 -1.44 -1.09
C ILE A 47 -20.16 -2.18 -0.71
N GLY A 48 -19.82 -2.25 0.58
CA GLY A 48 -18.71 -3.03 1.08
C GLY A 48 -18.81 -4.52 0.72
N HIS A 49 -20.02 -5.10 0.78
CA HIS A 49 -20.24 -6.50 0.35
C HIS A 49 -20.12 -6.68 -1.17
N ILE A 50 -20.41 -5.65 -1.95
CA ILE A 50 -20.30 -5.70 -3.40
C ILE A 50 -18.82 -5.65 -3.83
N ILE A 51 -18.03 -4.79 -3.20
CA ILE A 51 -16.58 -4.74 -3.44
C ILE A 51 -15.94 -6.05 -3.00
N ARG A 52 -16.32 -6.59 -1.84
CA ARG A 52 -15.93 -7.92 -1.36
C ARG A 52 -16.23 -9.04 -2.36
N ALA A 53 -17.42 -9.05 -2.95
CA ALA A 53 -17.82 -10.09 -3.91
C ALA A 53 -17.05 -10.03 -5.24
N GLN A 54 -16.46 -8.89 -5.58
CA GLN A 54 -15.63 -8.72 -6.79
C GLN A 54 -14.15 -9.09 -6.59
N VAL A 55 -13.70 -9.16 -5.33
CA VAL A 55 -12.35 -9.61 -5.02
C VAL A 55 -12.34 -11.14 -4.98
N SER A 56 -12.11 -11.76 -6.13
CA SER A 56 -11.67 -13.16 -6.33
C SER A 56 -12.52 -14.31 -5.79
N GLY A 57 -13.73 -14.11 -5.31
CA GLY A 57 -14.57 -15.21 -4.80
C GLY A 57 -14.05 -15.90 -3.52
N GLU A 58 -12.93 -15.45 -2.95
CA GLU A 58 -12.45 -15.88 -1.65
C GLU A 58 -13.17 -15.10 -0.54
N SER A 59 -13.57 -15.78 0.53
CA SER A 59 -14.16 -15.12 1.68
C SER A 59 -13.06 -14.43 2.50
N GLU A 60 -13.12 -13.10 2.59
CA GLU A 60 -12.31 -12.38 3.57
C GLU A 60 -12.75 -12.73 4.99
N PRO A 61 -11.83 -12.88 5.94
CA PRO A 61 -12.19 -12.99 7.34
C PRO A 61 -12.97 -11.75 7.79
N ASN A 62 -13.82 -11.90 8.79
CA ASN A 62 -14.51 -10.75 9.39
C ASN A 62 -13.55 -9.98 10.28
N LEU A 63 -12.80 -9.05 9.69
CA LEU A 63 -11.77 -8.24 10.34
C LEU A 63 -12.40 -6.99 10.96
N SER A 64 -11.99 -6.65 12.17
CA SER A 64 -12.25 -5.33 12.75
C SER A 64 -11.33 -4.26 12.12
N ASP A 65 -11.65 -2.98 12.30
CA ASP A 65 -10.79 -1.89 11.87
C ASP A 65 -9.37 -2.00 12.46
N ASN A 66 -9.23 -2.45 13.71
CA ASN A 66 -7.92 -2.68 14.32
C ASN A 66 -7.16 -3.84 13.66
N ASP A 67 -7.85 -4.90 13.22
CA ASP A 67 -7.23 -6.00 12.48
C ASP A 67 -6.72 -5.51 11.13
N ILE A 68 -7.53 -4.71 10.42
CA ILE A 68 -7.15 -4.11 9.12
C ILE A 68 -5.97 -3.16 9.28
N LEU A 69 -5.96 -2.32 10.32
CA LEU A 69 -4.84 -1.43 10.60
C LEU A 69 -3.57 -2.20 10.95
N ASN A 70 -3.64 -3.28 11.72
CA ASN A 70 -2.48 -4.13 12.04
C ASN A 70 -2.01 -4.94 10.83
N TYR A 71 -2.91 -5.33 9.94
CA TYR A 71 -2.56 -5.90 8.65
C TYR A 71 -1.76 -4.89 7.81
N ALA A 72 -2.26 -3.67 7.64
CA ALA A 72 -1.53 -2.61 6.97
C ALA A 72 -0.18 -2.34 7.65
N LEU A 73 -0.15 -2.18 8.98
CA LEU A 73 1.07 -1.96 9.76
C LEU A 73 2.12 -3.08 9.56
N THR A 74 1.69 -4.32 9.34
CA THR A 74 2.60 -5.44 9.03
C THR A 74 3.31 -5.22 7.70
N LEU A 75 2.61 -4.74 6.68
CA LEU A 75 3.17 -4.43 5.37
C LEU A 75 4.09 -3.21 5.44
N GLU A 76 3.67 -2.16 6.12
CA GLU A 76 4.50 -0.97 6.32
C GLU A 76 5.80 -1.28 7.10
N TYR A 77 5.75 -2.18 8.09
CA TYR A 77 6.96 -2.66 8.75
C TYR A 77 7.91 -3.38 7.79
N LEU A 78 7.35 -4.17 6.88
CA LEU A 78 8.11 -4.87 5.85
C LEU A 78 8.80 -3.87 4.93
N GLU A 79 8.07 -2.90 4.39
CA GLU A 79 8.54 -1.88 3.45
C GLU A 79 9.53 -0.92 4.10
N ALA A 80 9.20 -0.35 5.26
CA ALA A 80 10.12 0.50 6.01
C ALA A 80 11.45 -0.20 6.31
N THR A 81 11.40 -1.50 6.71
CA THR A 81 12.63 -2.28 6.95
C THR A 81 13.39 -2.52 5.66
N PHE A 82 12.70 -2.82 4.56
CA PHE A 82 13.32 -3.02 3.26
C PHE A 82 14.11 -1.78 2.81
N TYR A 83 13.49 -0.63 2.84
CA TYR A 83 14.13 0.61 2.42
C TYR A 83 15.20 1.11 3.41
N LEU A 84 15.02 0.88 4.72
CA LEU A 84 16.08 1.16 5.70
C LEU A 84 17.35 0.38 5.42
N ARG A 85 17.24 -0.93 5.14
CA ARG A 85 18.39 -1.79 4.81
C ARG A 85 18.97 -1.52 3.43
N GLY A 86 18.17 -1.01 2.51
CA GLY A 86 18.59 -0.64 1.15
C GLY A 86 19.17 0.76 1.01
N ASP A 87 19.17 1.57 2.05
CA ASP A 87 19.69 2.93 1.98
C ASP A 87 21.22 2.94 1.87
N SER A 88 21.69 3.27 0.69
CA SER A 88 23.09 3.12 0.32
C SER A 88 24.00 4.32 0.64
N ALA A 89 23.50 5.46 1.10
CA ALA A 89 24.35 6.66 1.24
C ALA A 89 23.81 7.73 2.19
N GLY A 90 22.75 7.47 2.93
CA GLY A 90 22.11 8.44 3.81
C GLY A 90 22.51 8.26 5.26
N THR A 91 22.60 9.36 5.98
CA THR A 91 22.43 9.34 7.42
C THR A 91 21.03 8.79 7.68
N LEU A 92 20.97 7.63 8.32
CA LEU A 92 19.68 7.13 8.84
C LEU A 92 19.04 8.27 9.66
N PRO A 93 17.73 8.47 9.54
CA PRO A 93 17.07 9.42 10.41
C PRO A 93 17.49 9.10 11.85
N THR A 94 17.94 10.09 12.61
CA THR A 94 18.44 9.89 13.98
C THR A 94 17.25 9.88 14.94
N GLY A 95 17.17 8.88 15.80
CA GLY A 95 16.20 8.86 16.90
C GLY A 95 15.75 7.46 17.31
N ALA A 96 15.08 7.38 18.44
CA ALA A 96 14.51 6.14 18.99
C ALA A 96 13.53 5.44 18.03
N ALA A 97 12.89 6.21 17.13
CA ALA A 97 11.97 5.68 16.13
C ALA A 97 12.64 4.66 15.19
N ILE A 98 13.90 4.87 14.82
CA ILE A 98 14.60 3.99 13.87
C ILE A 98 15.10 2.73 14.54
N ALA A 99 15.62 2.82 15.75
CA ALA A 99 15.96 1.63 16.53
C ALA A 99 14.71 0.73 16.73
N ALA A 100 13.52 1.34 16.80
CA ALA A 100 12.26 0.63 16.87
C ALA A 100 11.84 0.00 15.53
N LEU A 101 12.25 0.57 14.38
CA LEU A 101 11.89 0.06 13.05
C LEU A 101 12.87 -1.00 12.52
N ASP A 102 14.09 -1.04 13.00
CA ASP A 102 15.04 -2.11 12.72
C ASP A 102 15.71 -2.63 14.00
N PRO A 103 14.95 -3.33 14.87
CA PRO A 103 15.45 -3.84 16.15
C PRO A 103 16.57 -4.86 15.98
N ASP A 104 16.72 -5.44 14.79
CA ASP A 104 17.78 -6.40 14.47
C ASP A 104 19.12 -5.72 14.15
N GLY A 105 19.14 -4.38 14.03
CA GLY A 105 20.36 -3.59 13.78
C GLY A 105 21.03 -3.87 12.44
N ASN A 106 20.32 -4.44 11.48
CA ASN A 106 20.85 -4.86 10.18
C ASN A 106 20.72 -3.77 9.09
N ALA A 107 20.23 -2.58 9.45
CA ALA A 107 20.30 -1.44 8.57
C ALA A 107 21.77 -1.01 8.43
N THR A 108 22.48 -1.68 7.54
CA THR A 108 23.83 -1.29 7.15
C THR A 108 23.68 -0.33 5.97
N PRO A 109 23.90 0.98 6.17
CA PRO A 109 23.86 1.92 5.06
C PRO A 109 24.87 1.52 3.99
N GLY A 110 24.48 1.54 2.73
CA GLY A 110 25.47 1.55 1.68
C GLY A 110 25.63 0.29 0.84
N THR A 111 24.66 -0.62 0.80
CA THR A 111 24.94 -1.97 0.27
C THR A 111 24.23 -2.37 -1.03
N VAL A 112 23.38 -1.53 -1.65
CA VAL A 112 22.80 -1.89 -2.95
C VAL A 112 23.81 -1.64 -4.06
N ALA A 113 24.41 -2.70 -4.56
CA ALA A 113 25.40 -2.63 -5.62
C ALA A 113 24.82 -2.01 -6.90
N GLY A 114 25.51 -1.01 -7.45
CA GLY A 114 25.13 -0.37 -8.71
C GLY A 114 24.02 0.69 -8.62
N LEU A 115 23.47 0.97 -7.43
CA LEU A 115 22.42 1.99 -7.28
C LEU A 115 23.01 3.41 -7.27
N ALA A 116 24.22 3.58 -6.71
CA ALA A 116 24.90 4.87 -6.64
C ALA A 116 25.13 5.47 -8.03
N GLY A 117 24.79 6.75 -8.20
CA GLY A 117 24.96 7.46 -9.47
C GLY A 117 23.86 7.23 -10.50
N MET A 118 22.89 6.34 -10.25
CA MET A 118 21.75 6.18 -11.13
C MET A 118 20.81 7.40 -11.06
N THR A 119 20.25 7.76 -12.22
CA THR A 119 19.26 8.84 -12.34
C THR A 119 18.05 8.35 -13.08
N PHE A 120 16.91 8.99 -12.84
CA PHE A 120 15.72 8.77 -13.66
C PHE A 120 15.98 9.08 -15.13
N PRO A 121 15.26 8.44 -16.07
CA PRO A 121 15.34 8.77 -17.49
C PRO A 121 15.03 10.24 -17.78
N SER A 122 15.66 10.78 -18.84
CA SER A 122 15.35 12.13 -19.35
C SER A 122 13.82 12.31 -19.57
N PRO A 123 13.24 13.49 -19.27
CA PRO A 123 13.93 14.75 -18.89
C PRO A 123 14.25 14.90 -17.41
N SER A 124 13.95 13.92 -16.56
CA SER A 124 14.28 13.98 -15.14
C SER A 124 15.78 13.82 -14.93
N THR A 125 16.34 14.61 -14.02
CA THR A 125 17.73 14.46 -13.54
C THR A 125 17.78 14.01 -12.09
N GLN A 126 16.63 13.62 -11.52
CA GLN A 126 16.54 13.18 -10.13
C GLN A 126 17.39 11.94 -9.90
N SER A 127 18.14 11.93 -8.81
CA SER A 127 18.93 10.78 -8.37
C SER A 127 17.99 9.66 -7.87
N ILE A 128 18.14 8.46 -8.40
CA ILE A 128 17.40 7.29 -7.93
C ILE A 128 17.68 6.98 -6.45
N PRO A 129 18.94 7.02 -5.95
CA PRO A 129 19.17 6.89 -4.51
C PRO A 129 18.46 7.95 -3.67
N THR A 130 18.36 9.20 -4.16
CA THR A 130 17.62 10.26 -3.45
C THR A 130 16.13 9.99 -3.42
N PHE A 131 15.57 9.48 -4.49
CA PHE A 131 14.19 9.04 -4.56
C PHE A 131 13.90 7.93 -3.53
N PHE A 132 14.71 6.87 -3.48
CA PHE A 132 14.50 5.79 -2.52
C PHE A 132 14.68 6.21 -1.05
N ARG A 133 15.47 7.25 -0.78
CA ARG A 133 15.50 7.85 0.56
C ARG A 133 14.19 8.55 0.90
N ALA A 134 13.57 9.22 -0.05
CA ALA A 134 12.26 9.82 0.16
C ALA A 134 11.20 8.73 0.39
N VAL A 135 11.18 7.66 -0.41
CA VAL A 135 10.31 6.50 -0.19
C VAL A 135 10.51 5.93 1.22
N ARG A 136 11.75 5.65 1.63
CA ARG A 136 12.05 5.21 3.00
C ARG A 136 11.43 6.11 4.07
N ASP A 137 11.54 7.42 3.92
CA ASP A 137 11.01 8.38 4.89
C ASP A 137 9.47 8.42 4.88
N HIS A 138 8.85 8.16 3.73
CA HIS A 138 7.41 7.96 3.61
C HIS A 138 6.97 6.70 4.35
N GLU A 139 7.62 5.54 4.13
CA GLU A 139 7.26 4.29 4.82
C GLU A 139 7.43 4.39 6.34
N ILE A 140 8.45 5.08 6.82
CA ILE A 140 8.59 5.38 8.25
C ILE A 140 7.39 6.20 8.75
N THR A 141 6.94 7.16 7.95
CA THR A 141 5.79 8.01 8.30
C THR A 141 4.48 7.22 8.26
N HIS A 142 4.30 6.30 7.31
CA HIS A 142 3.17 5.40 7.24
C HIS A 142 3.10 4.52 8.50
N VAL A 143 4.22 3.89 8.89
CA VAL A 143 4.31 3.13 10.15
C VAL A 143 3.88 3.97 11.35
N LEU A 144 4.43 5.18 11.52
CA LEU A 144 4.09 6.05 12.65
C LEU A 144 2.62 6.47 12.62
N THR A 145 2.06 6.70 11.44
CA THR A 145 0.64 7.04 11.26
C THR A 145 -0.26 5.91 11.70
N LEU A 146 0.03 4.68 11.28
CA LEU A 146 -0.75 3.51 11.67
C LEU A 146 -0.58 3.16 13.15
N GLN A 147 0.63 3.26 13.69
CA GLN A 147 0.87 3.08 15.13
C GLN A 147 0.08 4.09 15.96
N ASN A 148 0.04 5.35 15.53
CA ASN A 148 -0.74 6.40 16.22
C ASN A 148 -2.25 6.11 16.15
N ALA A 149 -2.76 5.65 15.01
CA ALA A 149 -4.17 5.28 14.86
C ALA A 149 -4.56 4.08 15.73
N LEU A 150 -3.67 3.12 15.87
CA LEU A 150 -3.86 1.90 16.68
C LEU A 150 -3.65 2.13 18.19
N GLY A 151 -2.80 3.07 18.57
CA GLY A 151 -2.39 3.28 19.96
C GLY A 151 -1.84 1.99 20.59
N ASN A 152 -2.42 1.57 21.72
CA ASN A 152 -2.00 0.37 22.43
C ASN A 152 -2.35 -0.95 21.72
N ALA A 153 -3.16 -0.91 20.67
CA ALA A 153 -3.50 -2.08 19.86
C ALA A 153 -2.47 -2.39 18.76
N ALA A 154 -1.49 -1.50 18.55
CA ALA A 154 -0.46 -1.67 17.54
C ALA A 154 0.42 -2.89 17.83
N LEU A 155 0.59 -3.75 16.85
CA LEU A 155 1.57 -4.83 16.92
C LEU A 155 2.99 -4.26 17.01
N SER A 156 3.82 -4.86 17.89
CA SER A 156 5.20 -4.41 18.03
C SER A 156 6.05 -4.83 16.82
N ARG A 157 6.85 -3.92 16.29
CA ARG A 157 7.83 -4.22 15.22
C ARG A 157 8.79 -5.35 15.60
N SER A 158 9.19 -5.44 16.89
CA SER A 158 10.09 -6.48 17.39
C SER A 158 9.53 -7.91 17.34
N ALA A 159 8.21 -8.05 17.14
CA ALA A 159 7.58 -9.36 16.94
C ALA A 159 7.79 -9.92 15.51
N PHE A 160 8.29 -9.11 14.58
CA PHE A 160 8.52 -9.49 13.18
C PHE A 160 10.00 -9.64 12.89
N LYS A 161 10.33 -10.63 12.03
CA LYS A 161 11.64 -10.73 11.38
C LYS A 161 11.48 -10.84 9.88
N PHE A 162 12.33 -10.12 9.15
CA PHE A 162 12.31 -10.07 7.70
C PHE A 162 13.62 -10.55 7.09
N ASN A 163 13.51 -11.25 5.97
CA ASN A 163 14.66 -11.67 5.15
C ASN A 163 14.35 -11.33 3.68
N PHE A 164 15.17 -10.47 3.10
CA PHE A 164 15.00 -10.01 1.72
C PHE A 164 15.91 -10.76 0.74
N GLY A 165 16.57 -11.82 1.19
CA GLY A 165 17.40 -12.67 0.33
C GLY A 165 18.44 -11.87 -0.46
N THR A 166 18.37 -11.97 -1.79
CA THR A 166 19.30 -11.31 -2.72
C THR A 166 18.84 -9.93 -3.20
N ALA A 167 17.80 -9.35 -2.59
CA ALA A 167 17.24 -8.08 -3.06
C ALA A 167 18.28 -6.94 -3.15
N TYR A 168 19.25 -6.92 -2.26
CA TYR A 168 20.28 -5.87 -2.24
C TYR A 168 21.54 -6.17 -3.09
N SER A 169 21.57 -7.33 -3.75
CA SER A 169 22.76 -7.77 -4.52
C SER A 169 23.01 -6.98 -5.80
N SER A 170 22.00 -6.26 -6.30
CA SER A 170 22.12 -5.34 -7.44
C SER A 170 20.99 -4.31 -7.42
N ALA A 171 21.21 -3.17 -8.11
CA ALA A 171 20.18 -2.14 -8.30
C ALA A 171 18.91 -2.71 -8.95
N ALA A 172 19.06 -3.60 -9.94
CA ALA A 172 17.92 -4.23 -10.60
C ALA A 172 17.11 -5.11 -9.63
N ASN A 173 17.76 -5.94 -8.81
CA ASN A 173 17.08 -6.77 -7.82
C ASN A 173 16.37 -5.91 -6.77
N PHE A 174 17.03 -4.85 -6.30
CA PHE A 174 16.46 -3.92 -5.34
C PHE A 174 15.20 -3.25 -5.90
N MET A 175 15.29 -2.65 -7.08
CA MET A 175 14.15 -1.96 -7.70
C MET A 175 13.00 -2.91 -8.07
N ASN A 176 13.29 -4.13 -8.52
CA ASN A 176 12.24 -5.11 -8.80
C ASN A 176 11.55 -5.59 -7.52
N THR A 177 12.29 -5.77 -6.44
CA THR A 177 11.70 -6.11 -5.13
C THR A 177 10.87 -4.93 -4.61
N ALA A 178 11.41 -3.71 -4.68
CA ALA A 178 10.68 -2.49 -4.34
C ALA A 178 9.34 -2.40 -5.08
N MET A 179 9.36 -2.54 -6.42
CA MET A 179 8.15 -2.51 -7.22
C MET A 179 7.12 -3.57 -6.80
N ALA A 180 7.57 -4.79 -6.48
CA ALA A 180 6.67 -5.86 -6.04
C ALA A 180 6.04 -5.55 -4.67
N LEU A 181 6.76 -4.91 -3.76
CA LEU A 181 6.25 -4.48 -2.46
C LEU A 181 5.20 -3.38 -2.63
N GLU A 182 5.52 -2.30 -3.33
CA GLU A 182 4.61 -1.17 -3.57
C GLU A 182 3.32 -1.59 -4.30
N ASP A 183 3.43 -2.41 -5.37
CA ASP A 183 2.25 -2.94 -6.06
C ASP A 183 1.39 -3.83 -5.14
N THR A 184 2.03 -4.47 -4.17
CA THR A 184 1.33 -5.25 -3.16
C THR A 184 0.66 -4.33 -2.16
N GLY A 185 1.30 -3.26 -1.70
CA GLY A 185 0.74 -2.22 -0.84
C GLY A 185 -0.51 -1.59 -1.47
N VAL A 186 -0.42 -1.11 -2.72
CA VAL A 186 -1.58 -0.57 -3.47
C VAL A 186 -2.76 -1.54 -3.45
N SER A 187 -2.52 -2.81 -3.82
CA SER A 187 -3.55 -3.84 -3.90
C SER A 187 -4.13 -4.21 -2.52
N ALA A 188 -3.28 -4.18 -1.49
CA ALA A 188 -3.65 -4.50 -0.11
C ALA A 188 -4.61 -3.46 0.48
N TYR A 189 -4.26 -2.18 0.35
CA TYR A 189 -5.13 -1.09 0.80
C TYR A 189 -6.47 -1.09 0.08
N LEU A 190 -6.47 -1.23 -1.25
CA LEU A 190 -7.69 -1.33 -2.04
C LEU A 190 -8.58 -2.50 -1.62
N GLY A 191 -7.99 -3.64 -1.29
CA GLY A 191 -8.70 -4.84 -0.86
C GLY A 191 -9.47 -4.63 0.45
N GLN A 192 -9.05 -3.69 1.30
CA GLN A 192 -9.66 -3.43 2.60
C GLN A 192 -10.62 -2.23 2.63
N VAL A 193 -10.69 -1.41 1.59
CA VAL A 193 -11.58 -0.23 1.54
C VAL A 193 -13.03 -0.56 1.89
N GLY A 194 -13.54 -1.69 1.40
CA GLY A 194 -14.93 -2.13 1.63
C GLY A 194 -15.18 -2.74 3.00
N ASN A 195 -14.14 -3.05 3.77
CA ASN A 195 -14.22 -3.75 5.05
C ASN A 195 -14.18 -2.77 6.25
N LEU A 196 -13.74 -1.54 6.05
CA LEU A 196 -13.62 -0.53 7.09
C LEU A 196 -14.98 0.03 7.54
N GLU A 197 -15.15 0.15 8.85
CA GLU A 197 -16.34 0.74 9.46
C GLU A 197 -16.16 2.25 9.71
N ALA A 198 -14.99 2.68 10.23
CA ALA A 198 -14.73 4.05 10.57
C ALA A 198 -14.20 4.86 9.37
N LEU A 199 -14.86 5.98 9.05
CA LEU A 199 -14.45 6.86 7.95
C LEU A 199 -13.12 7.55 8.16
N SER A 200 -12.77 7.87 9.40
CA SER A 200 -11.49 8.48 9.71
C SER A 200 -10.34 7.53 9.36
N ILE A 201 -10.52 6.24 9.62
CA ILE A 201 -9.56 5.19 9.25
C ILE A 201 -9.50 5.04 7.73
N LEU A 202 -10.65 4.94 7.07
CA LEU A 202 -10.71 4.91 5.61
C LEU A 202 -9.97 6.09 4.98
N SER A 203 -10.19 7.32 5.47
CA SER A 203 -9.49 8.51 4.97
C SER A 203 -7.98 8.38 5.12
N THR A 204 -7.51 7.91 6.28
CA THR A 204 -6.08 7.69 6.54
C THR A 204 -5.49 6.66 5.57
N LEU A 205 -6.13 5.50 5.42
CA LEU A 205 -5.61 4.44 4.54
C LEU A 205 -5.62 4.84 3.06
N VAL A 206 -6.62 5.61 2.61
CA VAL A 206 -6.65 6.13 1.22
C VAL A 206 -5.52 7.13 0.96
N THR A 207 -5.16 7.97 1.95
CA THR A 207 -4.02 8.90 1.78
C THR A 207 -2.68 8.16 1.67
N ILE A 208 -2.49 7.06 2.39
CA ILE A 208 -1.31 6.20 2.24
C ILE A 208 -1.35 5.52 0.86
N GLN A 209 -2.45 4.86 0.51
CA GLN A 209 -2.60 4.12 -0.74
C GLN A 209 -2.28 4.97 -1.98
N THR A 210 -2.61 6.26 -1.99
CA THR A 210 -2.27 7.14 -3.11
C THR A 210 -0.76 7.37 -3.23
N VAL A 211 -0.03 7.42 -2.12
CA VAL A 211 1.43 7.56 -2.09
C VAL A 211 2.10 6.25 -2.53
N GLU A 212 1.57 5.09 -2.11
CA GLU A 212 2.01 3.78 -2.60
C GLU A 212 1.94 3.69 -4.13
N ALA A 213 0.82 4.16 -4.71
CA ALA A 213 0.66 4.18 -6.17
C ALA A 213 1.68 5.10 -6.86
N GLU A 214 2.04 6.24 -6.25
CA GLU A 214 3.08 7.15 -6.74
C GLU A 214 4.48 6.51 -6.64
N HIS A 215 4.78 5.78 -5.57
CA HIS A 215 6.02 5.01 -5.42
C HIS A 215 6.13 3.96 -6.51
N ALA A 216 5.11 3.09 -6.65
CA ALA A 216 5.06 2.03 -7.66
C ALA A 216 5.25 2.59 -9.08
N ALA A 217 4.54 3.67 -9.44
CA ALA A 217 4.65 4.31 -10.75
C ALA A 217 6.06 4.87 -10.99
N SER A 218 6.66 5.51 -9.98
CA SER A 218 7.99 6.09 -10.08
C SER A 218 9.08 5.02 -10.22
N ILE A 219 8.95 3.90 -9.51
CA ILE A 219 9.87 2.76 -9.62
C ILE A 219 9.79 2.13 -11.02
N ARG A 220 8.60 2.01 -11.62
CA ARG A 220 8.45 1.58 -13.01
C ARG A 220 9.24 2.47 -13.97
N VAL A 221 9.16 3.78 -13.79
CA VAL A 221 9.94 4.72 -14.61
C VAL A 221 11.45 4.51 -14.41
N ALA A 222 11.90 4.31 -13.18
CA ALA A 222 13.31 4.03 -12.87
C ALA A 222 13.79 2.72 -13.52
N LEU A 223 12.90 1.73 -13.67
CA LEU A 223 13.16 0.47 -14.36
C LEU A 223 13.02 0.55 -15.89
N GLY A 224 12.66 1.71 -16.45
CA GLY A 224 12.39 1.87 -17.88
C GLY A 224 11.09 1.19 -18.35
N GLN A 225 10.17 0.93 -17.43
CA GLN A 225 8.87 0.33 -17.71
C GLN A 225 7.79 1.40 -17.93
N ALA A 226 6.62 0.98 -18.42
CA ALA A 226 5.46 1.85 -18.54
C ALA A 226 5.00 2.30 -17.13
N VAL A 227 4.65 3.58 -16.99
CA VAL A 227 4.18 4.18 -15.73
C VAL A 227 2.96 3.44 -15.18
N ILE A 228 2.02 3.13 -16.08
CA ILE A 228 0.80 2.39 -15.75
C ILE A 228 1.06 0.90 -15.98
N ALA A 229 0.76 0.07 -15.00
CA ALA A 229 0.91 -1.37 -15.07
C ALA A 229 -0.15 -1.98 -16.00
N GLY A 230 0.27 -2.40 -17.18
CA GLY A 230 -0.62 -3.03 -18.15
C GLY A 230 -1.63 -2.06 -18.78
N ASP A 231 -2.65 -2.63 -19.42
CA ASP A 231 -3.68 -1.88 -20.16
C ASP A 231 -5.00 -1.87 -19.34
N VAL A 232 -4.88 -1.54 -18.06
CA VAL A 232 -6.02 -1.53 -17.11
C VAL A 232 -6.30 -0.11 -16.63
N ALA A 233 -7.57 0.22 -16.52
CA ALA A 233 -8.01 1.55 -16.07
C ALA A 233 -8.13 1.67 -14.54
N THR A 234 -8.03 0.56 -13.81
CA THR A 234 -8.15 0.51 -12.35
C THR A 234 -7.20 -0.55 -11.78
N ASP A 235 -6.63 -0.27 -10.61
CA ASP A 235 -5.87 -1.27 -9.87
C ASP A 235 -6.78 -2.38 -9.34
N THR A 236 -6.21 -3.56 -9.16
CA THR A 236 -6.93 -4.75 -8.70
C THR A 236 -6.81 -4.88 -7.18
N PRO A 237 -7.93 -4.79 -6.44
CA PRO A 237 -7.92 -5.10 -5.02
C PRO A 237 -7.57 -6.58 -4.78
N LYS A 238 -6.81 -6.87 -3.73
CA LYS A 238 -6.45 -8.24 -3.33
C LYS A 238 -6.96 -8.57 -1.93
N THR A 239 -7.27 -9.83 -1.70
CA THR A 239 -7.59 -10.36 -0.37
C THR A 239 -6.35 -10.38 0.52
N THR A 240 -6.55 -10.44 1.86
CA THR A 240 -5.44 -10.61 2.82
C THR A 240 -4.61 -11.84 2.50
N THR A 241 -5.22 -12.95 2.12
CA THR A 241 -4.54 -14.19 1.72
C THR A 241 -3.64 -13.98 0.49
N GLN A 242 -4.15 -13.32 -0.54
CA GLN A 242 -3.38 -13.05 -1.76
C GLN A 242 -2.18 -12.14 -1.50
N VAL A 243 -2.35 -11.12 -0.69
CA VAL A 243 -1.27 -10.20 -0.29
C VAL A 243 -0.23 -10.91 0.56
N LEU A 244 -0.67 -11.67 1.57
CA LEU A 244 0.25 -12.40 2.45
C LEU A 244 1.01 -13.50 1.71
N THR A 245 0.49 -14.04 0.63
CA THR A 245 1.24 -14.96 -0.23
C THR A 245 2.53 -14.30 -0.76
N VAL A 246 2.48 -13.00 -1.08
CA VAL A 246 3.67 -12.23 -1.51
C VAL A 246 4.52 -11.83 -0.30
N ALA A 247 3.91 -11.26 0.72
CA ALA A 247 4.62 -10.72 1.89
C ALA A 247 5.35 -11.82 2.69
N ASN A 248 4.77 -13.02 2.80
CA ASN A 248 5.35 -14.16 3.50
C ASN A 248 6.64 -14.71 2.85
N ALA A 249 6.93 -14.33 1.60
CA ALA A 249 8.24 -14.63 1.02
C ALA A 249 9.38 -13.91 1.77
N PHE A 250 9.07 -12.82 2.46
CA PHE A 250 10.02 -11.99 3.19
C PHE A 250 9.85 -12.06 4.71
N ILE A 251 8.68 -12.45 5.22
CA ILE A 251 8.38 -12.53 6.67
C ILE A 251 8.84 -13.89 7.19
N THR A 252 9.90 -13.92 7.99
CA THR A 252 10.43 -15.16 8.59
C THR A 252 9.89 -15.41 9.99
N GLN A 253 9.38 -14.37 10.66
CA GLN A 253 8.69 -14.43 11.95
C GLN A 253 7.62 -13.34 12.01
N ALA A 254 6.43 -13.70 12.49
CA ALA A 254 5.35 -12.78 12.81
C ALA A 254 4.61 -13.26 14.07
N PRO A 255 3.93 -12.37 14.81
CA PRO A 255 3.00 -12.77 15.87
C PRO A 255 1.79 -13.52 15.26
N ALA A 256 0.94 -14.08 16.13
CA ALA A 256 -0.37 -14.58 15.67
C ALA A 256 -1.18 -13.40 15.11
N LEU A 257 -1.51 -13.48 13.84
CA LEU A 257 -2.29 -12.45 13.14
C LEU A 257 -3.73 -12.95 13.00
N PRO A 258 -4.74 -12.05 13.06
CA PRO A 258 -6.15 -12.42 12.94
C PRO A 258 -6.56 -12.83 11.51
N PHE A 259 -5.63 -12.81 10.56
CA PHE A 259 -5.82 -13.17 9.17
C PHE A 259 -5.02 -14.44 8.82
N PRO A 260 -5.42 -15.20 7.78
CA PRO A 260 -4.77 -16.45 7.39
C PRO A 260 -3.28 -16.27 7.08
N LYS A 261 -2.49 -17.28 7.47
CA LYS A 261 -1.06 -17.34 7.13
C LYS A 261 -0.87 -17.91 5.74
#